data_382484f89b632f691f77abcf1f257cf5
#
_entry.id   382484f89b632f691f77abcf1f257cf5
#
_cell.length_a   1.000
_cell.length_b   1.000
_cell.length_c   1.000
_cell.angle_alpha   90.00
_cell.angle_beta   90.00
_cell.angle_gamma   90.00
#
_symmetry.space_group_name_H-M   'P 1'
#
loop_
_entity.id
_entity.type
_entity.pdbx_description
1 polymer ?
#
loop_
_entity_poly.entity_id
_entity_poly.type
_entity_poly.pdbx_seq_one_letter_code
_entity_poly.pdbx_strand_id
1 'polypeptide(L)'
;MIAAAWLIMLPCNGVGQTHWQAGWDKALRAAESEGQLTLYGCCYEYDRVVEGFKKKYPKIKVSIVVGSGNQLATRILAERRGDKFLPDVVSSGANTLHDALYKAQVLEPIKPLLLLPEVVDQSKWYEGEHRYIDPEKRYIFAFVANSQSGQIIYNLKQVNPSEFKSYWDILQPKWKGKIASLDPTSFGMGATLQFFYFNPELGPPFLKKLYGEMQVVISRDPRQMTDWLSAGKYSLCIRCNAGSEVGKAMQQKLPIGYLDTEEWKEGGSSSAAGGTLGFPTRAPHPNAAKVFINWFLSREGQTALQKLGRPDAHNSRRIDIAKDEVDEFNRLESGKKYFDLAKPEYQDLSPIFKLVKEVLPQK
;
A
#
# COMPACT_ATOMS: atom_id res chain seq x y z
N MET A 1 -45.64 -62.62 22.94
CA MET A 1 -44.19 -62.58 22.66
C MET A 1 -43.91 -61.33 21.80
N ILE A 2 -43.40 -60.30 22.40
CA ILE A 2 -43.06 -59.02 21.73
C ILE A 2 -41.56 -58.98 21.57
N ALA A 3 -41.06 -59.04 20.33
CA ALA A 3 -39.63 -58.98 20.02
C ALA A 3 -39.21 -57.49 19.96
N ALA A 4 -38.38 -57.08 20.88
CA ALA A 4 -37.75 -55.77 20.87
C ALA A 4 -36.54 -55.76 19.90
N ALA A 5 -36.65 -54.98 18.84
CA ALA A 5 -35.51 -54.74 17.93
C ALA A 5 -34.63 -53.65 18.53
N TRP A 6 -33.41 -53.98 18.86
CA TRP A 6 -32.37 -53.01 19.24
C TRP A 6 -31.75 -52.40 17.98
N LEU A 7 -32.02 -51.09 17.78
CA LEU A 7 -31.32 -50.30 16.75
C LEU A 7 -29.98 -49.88 17.28
N ILE A 8 -28.91 -50.49 16.75
CA ILE A 8 -27.52 -50.08 17.02
C ILE A 8 -27.27 -48.82 16.20
N MET A 9 -27.27 -47.67 16.86
CA MET A 9 -26.76 -46.42 16.26
C MET A 9 -25.22 -46.49 16.24
N LEU A 10 -24.64 -46.66 15.06
CA LEU A 10 -23.23 -46.46 14.83
C LEU A 10 -22.94 -44.93 14.90
N PRO A 11 -21.90 -44.51 15.62
CA PRO A 11 -21.52 -43.11 15.62
C PRO A 11 -20.98 -42.74 14.24
N CYS A 12 -21.63 -41.83 13.55
CA CYS A 12 -21.13 -41.18 12.34
C CYS A 12 -20.00 -40.21 12.71
N ASN A 13 -18.80 -40.73 13.00
CA ASN A 13 -17.55 -39.95 13.12
C ASN A 13 -16.89 -39.91 11.76
N GLY A 14 -17.21 -38.92 10.97
CA GLY A 14 -16.60 -38.66 9.68
C GLY A 14 -16.95 -37.24 9.21
N VAL A 15 -16.53 -36.22 9.99
CA VAL A 15 -16.40 -34.88 9.43
C VAL A 15 -15.27 -34.98 8.41
N GLY A 16 -15.60 -35.14 7.15
CA GLY A 16 -14.64 -35.16 6.05
C GLY A 16 -13.76 -33.91 6.14
N GLN A 17 -12.48 -34.11 6.39
CA GLN A 17 -11.48 -33.04 6.40
C GLN A 17 -11.57 -32.35 5.05
N THR A 18 -11.96 -31.07 5.02
CA THR A 18 -12.08 -30.33 3.77
C THR A 18 -10.71 -30.25 3.11
N HIS A 19 -10.65 -30.30 1.80
CA HIS A 19 -9.39 -30.35 1.01
C HIS A 19 -8.37 -29.28 1.42
N TRP A 20 -8.83 -28.07 1.80
CA TRP A 20 -7.95 -26.99 2.26
C TRP A 20 -7.30 -27.30 3.63
N GLN A 21 -8.02 -27.96 4.56
CA GLN A 21 -7.51 -28.30 5.90
C GLN A 21 -6.32 -29.24 5.82
N ALA A 22 -6.41 -30.28 4.98
CA ALA A 22 -5.31 -31.21 4.77
C ALA A 22 -4.07 -30.49 4.19
N GLY A 23 -4.30 -29.56 3.24
CA GLY A 23 -3.25 -28.72 2.67
C GLY A 23 -2.61 -27.80 3.70
N TRP A 24 -3.43 -27.17 4.56
CA TRP A 24 -2.99 -26.29 5.64
C TRP A 24 -2.16 -27.07 6.69
N ASP A 25 -2.67 -28.19 7.18
CA ASP A 25 -2.00 -29.01 8.19
C ASP A 25 -0.65 -29.53 7.68
N LYS A 26 -0.57 -29.89 6.40
CA LYS A 26 0.69 -30.28 5.76
C LYS A 26 1.68 -29.11 5.74
N ALA A 27 1.23 -27.92 5.31
CA ALA A 27 2.06 -26.73 5.26
C ALA A 27 2.54 -26.30 6.66
N LEU A 28 1.66 -26.36 7.67
CA LEU A 28 2.00 -26.02 9.04
C LEU A 28 3.04 -26.95 9.65
N ARG A 29 2.87 -28.28 9.50
CA ARG A 29 3.89 -29.25 9.98
C ARG A 29 5.24 -29.04 9.30
N ALA A 30 5.26 -28.78 8.00
CA ALA A 30 6.49 -28.50 7.28
C ALA A 30 7.13 -27.17 7.74
N ALA A 31 6.33 -26.13 7.95
CA ALA A 31 6.78 -24.84 8.47
C ALA A 31 7.36 -24.95 9.89
N GLU A 32 6.74 -25.74 10.76
CA GLU A 32 7.27 -26.04 12.11
C GLU A 32 8.59 -26.81 12.05
N SER A 33 8.77 -27.69 11.04
CA SER A 33 10.03 -28.40 10.81
C SER A 33 11.13 -27.46 10.26
N GLU A 34 10.77 -26.49 9.40
CA GLU A 34 11.69 -25.42 8.94
C GLU A 34 12.09 -24.52 10.11
N GLY A 35 11.18 -24.25 11.05
CA GLY A 35 11.41 -23.59 12.33
C GLY A 35 11.82 -22.12 12.25
N GLN A 36 11.91 -21.54 11.06
CA GLN A 36 12.40 -20.17 10.82
C GLN A 36 11.59 -19.47 9.73
N LEU A 37 11.54 -18.15 9.81
CA LEU A 37 11.00 -17.24 8.80
C LEU A 37 11.84 -15.97 8.77
N THR A 38 12.26 -15.53 7.61
CA THR A 38 12.92 -14.23 7.41
C THR A 38 12.04 -13.29 6.59
N LEU A 39 11.58 -12.22 7.21
CA LEU A 39 10.78 -11.17 6.59
C LEU A 39 11.67 -9.96 6.27
N TYR A 40 11.73 -9.56 5.00
CA TYR A 40 12.27 -8.25 4.61
C TYR A 40 11.12 -7.27 4.47
N GLY A 41 11.08 -6.24 5.32
CA GLY A 41 9.95 -5.33 5.42
C GLY A 41 10.32 -3.85 5.41
N CYS A 42 9.55 -3.03 4.67
CA CYS A 42 9.54 -1.59 4.82
C CYS A 42 8.18 -1.09 5.30
N CYS A 43 8.18 0.15 5.73
CA CYS A 43 6.97 0.97 5.82
C CYS A 43 6.04 0.65 7.00
N TYR A 44 6.32 -0.36 7.82
CA TYR A 44 5.55 -0.73 9.01
C TYR A 44 6.44 -1.19 10.16
N GLU A 45 5.93 -1.09 11.39
CA GLU A 45 6.56 -1.66 12.58
C GLU A 45 6.29 -3.18 12.65
N TYR A 46 6.97 -3.93 11.80
CA TYR A 46 6.72 -5.38 11.69
C TYR A 46 6.93 -6.14 13.00
N ASP A 47 7.82 -5.70 13.88
CA ASP A 47 8.01 -6.33 15.19
C ASP A 47 6.71 -6.39 15.99
N ARG A 48 5.91 -5.32 15.93
CA ARG A 48 4.58 -5.26 16.57
C ARG A 48 3.55 -6.11 15.83
N VAL A 49 3.54 -6.05 14.49
CA VAL A 49 2.58 -6.81 13.68
C VAL A 49 2.75 -8.31 13.90
N VAL A 50 4.00 -8.82 13.88
CA VAL A 50 4.26 -10.27 13.95
C VAL A 50 4.10 -10.88 15.33
N GLU A 51 3.84 -10.09 16.38
CA GLU A 51 3.63 -10.63 17.74
C GLU A 51 2.47 -11.63 17.79
N GLY A 52 1.38 -11.39 17.05
CA GLY A 52 0.27 -12.33 16.92
C GLY A 52 0.71 -13.63 16.27
N PHE A 53 1.53 -13.55 15.22
CA PHE A 53 2.09 -14.72 14.54
C PHE A 53 2.99 -15.54 15.47
N LYS A 54 3.93 -14.90 16.17
CA LYS A 54 4.84 -15.56 17.11
C LYS A 54 4.09 -16.29 18.23
N LYS A 55 3.00 -15.70 18.76
CA LYS A 55 2.14 -16.32 19.78
C LYS A 55 1.40 -17.53 19.24
N LYS A 56 0.90 -17.44 18.01
CA LYS A 56 0.10 -18.50 17.38
C LYS A 56 0.95 -19.69 16.88
N TYR A 57 2.15 -19.37 16.39
CA TYR A 57 3.08 -20.36 15.81
C TYR A 57 4.46 -20.31 16.48
N PRO A 58 4.56 -20.64 17.78
CA PRO A 58 5.77 -20.45 18.57
C PRO A 58 6.98 -21.28 18.13
N LYS A 59 6.76 -22.31 17.32
CA LYS A 59 7.84 -23.12 16.75
C LYS A 59 8.51 -22.47 15.53
N ILE A 60 7.95 -21.37 14.99
CA ILE A 60 8.51 -20.65 13.85
C ILE A 60 9.14 -19.36 14.35
N LYS A 61 10.47 -19.31 14.40
CA LYS A 61 11.22 -18.11 14.79
C LYS A 61 11.21 -17.08 13.66
N VAL A 62 10.78 -15.85 13.93
CA VAL A 62 10.69 -14.78 12.93
C VAL A 62 11.88 -13.83 13.08
N SER A 63 12.66 -13.71 12.02
CA SER A 63 13.70 -12.69 11.85
C SER A 63 13.19 -11.60 10.91
N ILE A 64 13.42 -10.34 11.27
CA ILE A 64 12.95 -9.19 10.48
C ILE A 64 14.14 -8.33 10.07
N VAL A 65 14.20 -8.00 8.79
CA VAL A 65 15.15 -7.03 8.25
C VAL A 65 14.37 -5.82 7.76
N VAL A 66 14.57 -4.69 8.42
CA VAL A 66 13.88 -3.43 8.09
C VAL A 66 14.81 -2.54 7.26
N GLY A 67 14.23 -1.87 6.26
CA GLY A 67 14.91 -0.89 5.42
C GLY A 67 13.94 -0.18 4.49
N SER A 68 14.39 0.88 3.84
CA SER A 68 13.59 1.47 2.76
C SER A 68 13.44 0.48 1.60
N GLY A 69 12.38 0.63 0.80
CA GLY A 69 12.14 -0.26 -0.35
C GLY A 69 13.35 -0.40 -1.26
N ASN A 70 14.01 0.70 -1.60
CA ASN A 70 15.22 0.69 -2.44
C ASN A 70 16.39 -0.04 -1.77
N GLN A 71 16.59 0.14 -0.47
CA GLN A 71 17.66 -0.58 0.27
C GLN A 71 17.39 -2.09 0.26
N LEU A 72 16.15 -2.50 0.52
CA LEU A 72 15.77 -3.92 0.51
C LEU A 72 15.91 -4.54 -0.88
N ALA A 73 15.46 -3.86 -1.94
CA ALA A 73 15.62 -4.35 -3.31
C ALA A 73 17.09 -4.49 -3.69
N THR A 74 17.92 -3.45 -3.42
CA THR A 74 19.35 -3.47 -3.70
C THR A 74 20.04 -4.62 -2.95
N ARG A 75 19.68 -4.84 -1.70
CA ARG A 75 20.19 -5.92 -0.86
C ARG A 75 19.83 -7.29 -1.44
N ILE A 76 18.56 -7.54 -1.73
CA ILE A 76 18.09 -8.81 -2.30
C ILE A 76 18.82 -9.11 -3.61
N LEU A 77 18.92 -8.13 -4.51
CA LEU A 77 19.60 -8.32 -5.79
C LEU A 77 21.11 -8.55 -5.63
N ALA A 78 21.76 -7.93 -4.64
CA ALA A 78 23.15 -8.18 -4.31
C ALA A 78 23.38 -9.56 -3.70
N GLU A 79 22.53 -9.97 -2.76
CA GLU A 79 22.54 -11.30 -2.14
C GLU A 79 22.42 -12.39 -3.22
N ARG A 80 21.50 -12.24 -4.16
CA ARG A 80 21.31 -13.19 -5.27
C ARG A 80 22.49 -13.27 -6.22
N ARG A 81 23.16 -12.15 -6.52
CA ARG A 81 24.43 -12.17 -7.29
C ARG A 81 25.52 -12.98 -6.59
N GLY A 82 25.49 -13.04 -5.26
CA GLY A 82 26.37 -13.87 -4.44
C GLY A 82 25.79 -15.29 -4.15
N ASP A 83 24.77 -15.75 -4.92
CA ASP A 83 24.04 -17.01 -4.72
C ASP A 83 23.48 -17.20 -3.29
N LYS A 84 23.08 -16.07 -2.65
CA LYS A 84 22.44 -16.06 -1.34
C LYS A 84 20.97 -15.78 -1.47
N PHE A 85 20.14 -16.62 -0.86
CA PHE A 85 18.69 -16.54 -0.85
C PHE A 85 18.26 -16.46 0.60
N LEU A 86 18.08 -15.22 1.12
CA LEU A 86 17.88 -15.00 2.55
C LEU A 86 16.42 -14.72 2.93
N PRO A 87 15.66 -13.85 2.21
CA PRO A 87 14.28 -13.57 2.58
C PRO A 87 13.34 -14.69 2.16
N ASP A 88 12.40 -15.02 3.05
CA ASP A 88 11.27 -15.92 2.79
C ASP A 88 10.04 -15.13 2.31
N VAL A 89 9.88 -13.90 2.79
CA VAL A 89 8.81 -12.99 2.42
C VAL A 89 9.37 -11.58 2.30
N VAL A 90 8.87 -10.85 1.31
CA VAL A 90 9.18 -9.41 1.14
C VAL A 90 7.91 -8.61 1.19
N SER A 91 7.86 -7.57 2.04
CA SER A 91 6.80 -6.58 2.05
C SER A 91 7.36 -5.19 1.84
N SER A 92 6.84 -4.47 0.84
CA SER A 92 7.37 -3.16 0.46
C SER A 92 6.34 -2.34 -0.33
N GLY A 93 6.77 -1.20 -0.86
CA GLY A 93 5.96 -0.41 -1.78
C GLY A 93 5.81 -1.08 -3.15
N ALA A 94 4.71 -0.76 -3.84
CA ALA A 94 4.35 -1.29 -5.15
C ALA A 94 5.51 -1.20 -6.15
N ASN A 95 6.13 -0.03 -6.26
CA ASN A 95 7.23 0.20 -7.21
C ASN A 95 8.45 -0.67 -6.90
N THR A 96 8.77 -0.88 -5.62
CA THR A 96 9.91 -1.74 -5.23
C THR A 96 9.68 -3.18 -5.66
N LEU A 97 8.50 -3.73 -5.36
CA LEU A 97 8.21 -5.11 -5.73
C LEU A 97 8.05 -5.26 -7.24
N HIS A 98 7.37 -4.32 -7.91
CA HIS A 98 7.15 -4.39 -9.35
C HIS A 98 8.41 -4.08 -10.16
N ASP A 99 8.99 -2.88 -9.98
CA ASP A 99 10.06 -2.41 -10.88
C ASP A 99 11.41 -3.04 -10.58
N ALA A 100 11.71 -3.32 -9.31
CA ALA A 100 12.99 -3.88 -8.94
C ALA A 100 12.99 -5.42 -8.86
N LEU A 101 11.97 -6.02 -8.22
CA LEU A 101 12.01 -7.46 -7.94
C LEU A 101 11.26 -8.30 -8.98
N TYR A 102 10.06 -7.90 -9.39
CA TYR A 102 9.30 -8.64 -10.40
C TYR A 102 9.98 -8.58 -11.78
N LYS A 103 10.38 -7.39 -12.24
CA LYS A 103 11.11 -7.24 -13.52
C LYS A 103 12.46 -7.98 -13.51
N ALA A 104 13.10 -8.12 -12.35
CA ALA A 104 14.31 -8.93 -12.19
C ALA A 104 14.04 -10.45 -12.05
N GLN A 105 12.77 -10.87 -12.13
CA GLN A 105 12.35 -12.28 -12.06
C GLN A 105 12.77 -12.97 -10.74
N VAL A 106 12.81 -12.23 -9.64
CA VAL A 106 13.20 -12.76 -8.32
C VAL A 106 12.01 -13.08 -7.42
N LEU A 107 10.79 -13.03 -7.93
CA LEU A 107 9.56 -13.42 -7.25
C LEU A 107 8.95 -14.68 -7.86
N GLU A 108 8.31 -15.49 -7.01
CA GLU A 108 7.45 -16.60 -7.40
C GLU A 108 5.97 -16.21 -7.20
N PRO A 109 5.03 -16.92 -7.86
CA PRO A 109 3.61 -16.67 -7.67
C PRO A 109 3.18 -16.84 -6.22
N ILE A 110 2.64 -15.79 -5.62
CA ILE A 110 2.08 -15.83 -4.26
C ILE A 110 0.65 -16.41 -4.25
N LYS A 111 -0.10 -16.25 -5.34
CA LYS A 111 -1.50 -16.67 -5.43
C LYS A 111 -1.73 -18.15 -5.09
N PRO A 112 -0.89 -19.12 -5.55
CA PRO A 112 -1.06 -20.54 -5.19
C PRO A 112 -0.74 -20.86 -3.72
N LEU A 113 -0.14 -19.93 -2.98
CA LEU A 113 0.17 -20.11 -1.56
C LEU A 113 -1.02 -19.86 -0.65
N LEU A 114 -2.08 -19.20 -1.16
CA LEU A 114 -3.26 -18.84 -0.38
C LEU A 114 -4.10 -20.09 -0.12
N LEU A 115 -4.29 -20.47 1.14
CA LEU A 115 -4.97 -21.69 1.55
C LEU A 115 -6.17 -21.45 2.47
N LEU A 116 -6.08 -20.49 3.40
CA LEU A 116 -7.14 -20.25 4.37
C LEU A 116 -8.41 -19.76 3.66
N PRO A 117 -9.59 -20.36 3.91
CA PRO A 117 -10.84 -19.97 3.24
C PRO A 117 -11.13 -18.48 3.36
N GLU A 118 -10.93 -17.88 4.53
CA GLU A 118 -11.12 -16.45 4.76
C GLU A 118 -10.16 -15.56 3.97
N VAL A 119 -8.98 -16.09 3.59
CA VAL A 119 -8.01 -15.37 2.75
C VAL A 119 -8.35 -15.53 1.28
N VAL A 120 -8.80 -16.73 0.87
CA VAL A 120 -9.15 -17.06 -0.51
C VAL A 120 -10.49 -16.42 -0.92
N ASP A 121 -11.40 -16.23 0.03
CA ASP A 121 -12.72 -15.62 -0.21
C ASP A 121 -12.57 -14.14 -0.60
N GLN A 122 -12.69 -13.88 -1.89
CA GLN A 122 -12.55 -12.54 -2.44
C GLN A 122 -13.65 -11.58 -1.98
N SER A 123 -14.81 -12.08 -1.52
CA SER A 123 -15.88 -11.24 -0.97
C SER A 123 -15.49 -10.49 0.30
N LYS A 124 -14.40 -10.88 0.94
CA LYS A 124 -13.83 -10.21 2.13
C LYS A 124 -12.88 -9.06 1.79
N TRP A 125 -12.64 -8.82 0.51
CA TRP A 125 -11.67 -7.85 0.02
C TRP A 125 -12.37 -6.70 -0.72
N TYR A 126 -11.75 -5.54 -0.70
CA TYR A 126 -12.26 -4.35 -1.38
C TYR A 126 -12.52 -4.62 -2.87
N GLU A 127 -13.64 -4.13 -3.38
CA GLU A 127 -14.16 -4.42 -4.74
C GLU A 127 -14.49 -5.90 -5.02
N GLY A 128 -14.51 -6.76 -3.98
CA GLY A 128 -14.80 -8.17 -4.13
C GLY A 128 -13.70 -8.96 -4.85
N GLU A 129 -12.47 -8.48 -4.80
CA GLU A 129 -11.35 -9.14 -5.49
C GLU A 129 -10.02 -9.05 -4.74
N HIS A 130 -9.15 -10.02 -4.99
CA HIS A 130 -7.74 -9.89 -4.64
C HIS A 130 -7.06 -8.93 -5.62
N ARG A 131 -6.38 -7.92 -5.08
CA ARG A 131 -5.63 -6.99 -5.91
C ARG A 131 -4.17 -7.44 -6.04
N TYR A 132 -3.76 -7.68 -7.27
CA TYR A 132 -2.38 -7.91 -7.65
C TYR A 132 -1.89 -6.73 -8.50
N ILE A 133 -0.64 -6.33 -8.33
CA ILE A 133 -0.07 -5.20 -9.08
C ILE A 133 0.77 -5.63 -10.29
N ASP A 134 1.09 -6.92 -10.38
CA ASP A 134 1.77 -7.48 -11.55
C ASP A 134 0.78 -7.81 -12.69
N PRO A 135 1.21 -7.72 -13.98
CA PRO A 135 0.35 -7.98 -15.13
C PRO A 135 -0.27 -9.39 -15.16
N GLU A 136 0.43 -10.37 -14.61
CA GLU A 136 -0.03 -11.77 -14.55
C GLU A 136 -1.02 -12.00 -13.40
N LYS A 137 -1.23 -11.01 -12.52
CA LYS A 137 -2.15 -11.03 -11.38
C LYS A 137 -1.94 -12.23 -10.43
N ARG A 138 -0.68 -12.48 -10.06
CA ARG A 138 -0.34 -13.62 -9.21
C ARG A 138 0.94 -13.51 -8.37
N TYR A 139 1.80 -12.52 -8.60
CA TYR A 139 3.12 -12.43 -7.93
C TYR A 139 3.13 -11.46 -6.77
N ILE A 140 2.47 -10.31 -6.88
CA ILE A 140 2.55 -9.23 -5.90
C ILE A 140 1.15 -8.89 -5.40
N PHE A 141 0.87 -9.28 -4.16
CA PHE A 141 -0.44 -9.04 -3.53
C PHE A 141 -0.47 -7.66 -2.87
N ALA A 142 -1.43 -6.81 -3.23
CA ALA A 142 -1.68 -5.55 -2.56
C ALA A 142 -2.71 -5.74 -1.44
N PHE A 143 -2.28 -5.57 -0.19
CA PHE A 143 -3.13 -5.74 0.99
C PHE A 143 -3.62 -4.42 1.60
N VAL A 144 -3.14 -3.28 1.10
CA VAL A 144 -3.55 -1.93 1.51
C VAL A 144 -4.24 -1.20 0.36
N ALA A 145 -5.23 -0.37 0.69
CA ALA A 145 -5.84 0.63 -0.18
C ALA A 145 -6.06 1.91 0.61
N ASN A 146 -5.06 2.79 0.64
CA ASN A 146 -5.18 4.11 1.25
C ASN A 146 -5.81 5.09 0.27
N SER A 147 -6.78 5.89 0.74
CA SER A 147 -7.18 7.08 0.02
C SER A 147 -5.97 8.00 -0.19
N GLN A 148 -5.96 8.69 -1.30
CA GLN A 148 -5.00 9.72 -1.63
C GLN A 148 -5.64 11.12 -1.53
N SER A 149 -6.71 11.26 -0.72
CA SER A 149 -7.25 12.57 -0.37
C SER A 149 -6.19 13.42 0.35
N GLY A 150 -6.33 14.72 0.32
CA GLY A 150 -5.38 15.61 1.01
C GLY A 150 -4.00 15.73 0.37
N GLN A 151 -3.85 15.40 -0.92
CA GLN A 151 -2.58 15.61 -1.63
C GLN A 151 -2.27 17.09 -1.85
N ILE A 152 -3.31 17.95 -1.83
CA ILE A 152 -3.18 19.39 -1.99
C ILE A 152 -3.50 20.07 -0.67
N ILE A 153 -2.50 20.77 -0.14
CA ILE A 153 -2.61 21.54 1.09
C ILE A 153 -2.67 23.03 0.71
N TYR A 154 -3.44 23.81 1.44
CA TYR A 154 -3.61 25.22 1.13
C TYR A 154 -3.49 26.11 2.37
N ASN A 155 -3.21 27.40 2.14
CA ASN A 155 -3.21 28.40 3.20
C ASN A 155 -4.63 28.94 3.40
N LEU A 156 -5.18 28.77 4.60
CA LEU A 156 -6.55 29.16 4.98
C LEU A 156 -6.86 30.65 4.84
N LYS A 157 -5.82 31.50 4.87
CA LYS A 157 -5.98 32.96 4.77
C LYS A 157 -5.98 33.47 3.31
N GLN A 158 -5.47 32.63 2.37
CA GLN A 158 -5.25 33.06 0.98
C GLN A 158 -6.16 32.32 -0.02
N VAL A 159 -6.73 31.20 0.39
CA VAL A 159 -7.46 30.32 -0.51
C VAL A 159 -8.85 30.04 0.04
N ASN A 160 -9.86 30.25 -0.78
CA ASN A 160 -11.21 29.77 -0.51
C ASN A 160 -11.38 28.38 -1.14
N PRO A 161 -11.53 27.30 -0.34
CA PRO A 161 -11.63 25.95 -0.86
C PRO A 161 -12.86 25.71 -1.76
N SER A 162 -13.94 26.49 -1.61
CA SER A 162 -15.15 26.36 -2.42
C SER A 162 -14.96 26.72 -3.91
N GLU A 163 -13.85 27.38 -4.25
CA GLU A 163 -13.51 27.72 -5.63
C GLU A 163 -12.99 26.54 -6.46
N PHE A 164 -12.69 25.41 -5.81
CA PHE A 164 -12.11 24.25 -6.47
C PHE A 164 -13.17 23.15 -6.61
N LYS A 165 -13.36 22.72 -7.85
CA LYS A 165 -14.24 21.60 -8.24
C LYS A 165 -13.51 20.59 -9.13
N SER A 166 -12.26 20.89 -9.47
CA SER A 166 -11.41 20.11 -10.36
C SER A 166 -9.95 20.40 -10.06
N TYR A 167 -9.07 19.44 -10.30
CA TYR A 167 -7.62 19.69 -10.28
C TYR A 167 -7.19 20.77 -11.26
N TRP A 168 -7.91 20.99 -12.35
CA TRP A 168 -7.65 22.08 -13.30
C TRP A 168 -7.79 23.46 -12.67
N ASP A 169 -8.56 23.62 -11.59
CA ASP A 169 -8.74 24.90 -10.92
C ASP A 169 -7.46 25.40 -10.22
N ILE A 170 -6.54 24.49 -9.84
CA ILE A 170 -5.24 24.90 -9.31
C ILE A 170 -4.32 25.48 -10.41
N LEU A 171 -4.66 25.29 -11.69
CA LEU A 171 -3.90 25.78 -12.84
C LEU A 171 -4.47 27.08 -13.42
N GLN A 172 -5.39 27.76 -12.70
CA GLN A 172 -5.86 29.08 -13.08
C GLN A 172 -4.72 30.13 -12.97
N PRO A 173 -4.70 31.17 -13.83
CA PRO A 173 -3.60 32.15 -13.86
C PRO A 173 -3.30 32.82 -12.52
N LYS A 174 -4.31 33.01 -11.65
CA LYS A 174 -4.14 33.58 -10.31
C LYS A 174 -3.21 32.78 -9.39
N TRP A 175 -3.02 31.48 -9.66
CA TRP A 175 -2.15 30.60 -8.88
C TRP A 175 -0.73 30.46 -9.44
N LYS A 176 -0.44 31.07 -10.59
CA LYS A 176 0.90 31.05 -11.21
C LYS A 176 1.95 31.64 -10.25
N GLY A 177 3.01 30.88 -9.98
CA GLY A 177 4.06 31.24 -9.02
C GLY A 177 3.67 31.12 -7.54
N LYS A 178 2.44 30.64 -7.23
CA LYS A 178 1.93 30.50 -5.86
C LYS A 178 1.77 29.05 -5.41
N ILE A 179 2.29 28.09 -6.18
CA ILE A 179 2.24 26.68 -5.91
C ILE A 179 3.62 26.19 -5.51
N ALA A 180 3.74 25.52 -4.36
CA ALA A 180 4.89 24.70 -4.02
C ALA A 180 4.57 23.23 -4.31
N SER A 181 5.58 22.40 -4.61
CA SER A 181 5.43 20.99 -4.81
C SER A 181 6.64 20.22 -4.27
N LEU A 182 6.39 19.05 -3.70
CA LEU A 182 7.45 18.07 -3.52
C LEU A 182 8.10 17.78 -4.88
N ASP A 183 9.42 17.59 -4.89
CA ASP A 183 10.16 17.28 -6.11
C ASP A 183 9.51 16.07 -6.83
N PRO A 184 8.99 16.26 -8.06
CA PRO A 184 8.30 15.22 -8.79
C PRO A 184 9.20 14.02 -9.14
N THR A 185 10.51 14.15 -9.02
CA THR A 185 11.46 13.03 -9.17
C THR A 185 11.71 12.28 -7.86
N SER A 186 11.14 12.74 -6.74
CA SER A 186 11.29 12.09 -5.43
C SER A 186 10.33 10.92 -5.26
N PHE A 187 10.75 9.96 -4.44
CA PHE A 187 9.97 8.74 -4.14
C PHE A 187 8.55 9.04 -3.62
N GLY A 188 8.36 10.11 -2.82
CA GLY A 188 7.07 10.47 -2.24
C GLY A 188 6.00 10.94 -3.23
N MET A 189 6.37 11.22 -4.49
CA MET A 189 5.46 11.70 -5.54
C MET A 189 4.81 10.59 -6.39
N GLY A 190 5.28 9.34 -6.28
CA GLY A 190 4.88 8.27 -7.20
C GLY A 190 3.38 8.14 -7.41
N ALA A 191 2.61 7.94 -6.33
CA ALA A 191 1.15 7.80 -6.42
C ALA A 191 0.44 9.05 -6.95
N THR A 192 0.91 10.25 -6.58
CA THR A 192 0.35 11.52 -7.06
C THR A 192 0.55 11.69 -8.56
N LEU A 193 1.76 11.44 -9.03
CA LEU A 193 2.06 11.51 -10.46
C LEU A 193 1.35 10.44 -11.26
N GLN A 194 1.22 9.23 -10.70
CA GLN A 194 0.43 8.14 -11.27
C GLN A 194 -1.02 8.57 -11.49
N PHE A 195 -1.64 9.15 -10.46
CA PHE A 195 -3.00 9.67 -10.57
C PHE A 195 -3.09 10.78 -11.64
N PHE A 196 -2.22 11.77 -11.58
CA PHE A 196 -2.25 12.87 -12.56
C PHE A 196 -2.00 12.42 -14.00
N TYR A 197 -1.21 11.36 -14.20
CA TYR A 197 -0.88 10.88 -15.54
C TYR A 197 -1.94 9.95 -16.13
N PHE A 198 -2.44 9.01 -15.32
CA PHE A 198 -3.34 7.96 -15.80
C PHE A 198 -4.83 8.30 -15.66
N ASN A 199 -5.20 9.29 -14.85
CA ASN A 199 -6.58 9.71 -14.76
C ASN A 199 -7.03 10.30 -16.11
N PRO A 200 -8.13 9.81 -16.71
CA PRO A 200 -8.56 10.22 -18.06
C PRO A 200 -8.98 11.68 -18.15
N GLU A 201 -9.36 12.31 -17.04
CA GLU A 201 -9.75 13.73 -16.98
C GLU A 201 -8.53 14.68 -16.86
N LEU A 202 -7.35 14.14 -16.53
CA LEU A 202 -6.12 14.90 -16.30
C LEU A 202 -5.06 14.61 -17.40
N GLY A 203 -4.36 13.51 -17.26
CA GLY A 203 -3.38 13.02 -18.20
C GLY A 203 -2.12 13.87 -18.36
N PRO A 204 -1.30 13.55 -19.37
CA PRO A 204 -0.09 14.32 -19.69
C PRO A 204 -0.29 15.83 -19.86
N PRO A 205 -1.42 16.35 -20.43
CA PRO A 205 -1.66 17.78 -20.55
C PRO A 205 -1.68 18.51 -19.20
N PHE A 206 -2.27 17.90 -18.16
CA PHE A 206 -2.29 18.48 -16.82
C PHE A 206 -0.87 18.63 -16.26
N LEU A 207 -0.05 17.59 -16.35
CA LEU A 207 1.33 17.61 -15.87
C LEU A 207 2.20 18.63 -16.61
N LYS A 208 2.02 18.75 -17.95
CA LYS A 208 2.72 19.74 -18.77
C LYS A 208 2.39 21.16 -18.32
N LYS A 209 1.12 21.45 -18.10
CA LYS A 209 0.70 22.78 -17.64
C LYS A 209 1.17 23.04 -16.21
N LEU A 210 1.01 22.08 -15.29
CA LEU A 210 1.42 22.22 -13.89
C LEU A 210 2.91 22.55 -13.77
N TYR A 211 3.77 21.69 -14.30
CA TYR A 211 5.23 21.81 -14.10
C TYR A 211 5.93 22.67 -15.17
N GLY A 212 5.34 22.85 -16.35
CA GLY A 212 5.93 23.66 -17.42
C GLY A 212 5.47 25.12 -17.42
N GLU A 213 4.24 25.42 -16.98
CA GLU A 213 3.68 26.78 -17.19
C GLU A 213 3.37 27.53 -15.88
N MET A 214 3.07 26.78 -14.78
CA MET A 214 2.60 27.41 -13.53
C MET A 214 3.71 27.93 -12.62
N GLN A 215 4.97 27.86 -13.02
CA GLN A 215 6.11 28.32 -12.22
C GLN A 215 6.10 27.72 -10.81
N VAL A 216 5.85 26.40 -10.74
CA VAL A 216 5.80 25.66 -9.48
C VAL A 216 7.18 25.65 -8.82
N VAL A 217 7.22 26.02 -7.53
CA VAL A 217 8.46 25.94 -6.76
C VAL A 217 8.62 24.54 -6.16
N ILE A 218 9.75 23.92 -6.44
CA ILE A 218 10.03 22.53 -6.09
C ILE A 218 10.99 22.47 -4.90
N SER A 219 10.66 21.65 -3.91
CA SER A 219 11.55 21.33 -2.78
C SER A 219 11.54 19.82 -2.49
N ARG A 220 12.61 19.33 -1.88
CA ARG A 220 12.71 17.97 -1.32
C ARG A 220 12.49 17.93 0.19
N ASP A 221 12.29 19.07 0.79
CA ASP A 221 12.12 19.23 2.23
C ASP A 221 10.66 19.56 2.57
N PRO A 222 9.89 18.56 3.09
CA PRO A 222 8.50 18.76 3.50
C PRO A 222 8.33 19.81 4.60
N ARG A 223 9.29 19.93 5.51
CA ARG A 223 9.25 20.94 6.57
C ARG A 223 9.34 22.34 5.99
N GLN A 224 10.32 22.58 5.12
CA GLN A 224 10.47 23.86 4.43
C GLN A 224 9.20 24.26 3.67
N MET A 225 8.58 23.30 2.97
CA MET A 225 7.35 23.56 2.23
C MET A 225 6.18 23.89 3.16
N THR A 226 6.07 23.19 4.29
CA THR A 226 5.04 23.45 5.32
C THR A 226 5.22 24.84 5.94
N ASP A 227 6.46 25.24 6.22
CA ASP A 227 6.79 26.58 6.73
C ASP A 227 6.43 27.66 5.71
N TRP A 228 6.77 27.47 4.44
CA TRP A 228 6.40 28.40 3.37
C TRP A 228 4.89 28.58 3.21
N LEU A 229 4.16 27.46 3.27
CA LEU A 229 2.70 27.49 3.15
C LEU A 229 2.07 28.17 4.36
N SER A 230 2.50 27.83 5.58
CA SER A 230 1.99 28.40 6.83
C SER A 230 2.24 29.91 6.92
N ALA A 231 3.42 30.36 6.45
CA ALA A 231 3.78 31.78 6.39
C ALA A 231 3.09 32.56 5.25
N GLY A 232 2.34 31.86 4.37
CA GLY A 232 1.67 32.49 3.22
C GLY A 232 2.61 32.85 2.07
N LYS A 233 3.82 32.32 2.03
CA LYS A 233 4.74 32.50 0.89
C LYS A 233 4.19 31.86 -0.38
N TYR A 234 3.54 30.70 -0.24
CA TYR A 234 2.78 30.03 -1.28
C TYR A 234 1.35 29.76 -0.80
N SER A 235 0.41 29.76 -1.74
CA SER A 235 -1.01 29.58 -1.43
C SER A 235 -1.43 28.10 -1.46
N LEU A 236 -0.79 27.31 -2.31
CA LEU A 236 -1.06 25.90 -2.52
C LEU A 236 0.23 25.07 -2.41
N CYS A 237 0.11 23.86 -1.93
CA CYS A 237 1.23 22.92 -1.89
C CYS A 237 0.80 21.52 -2.28
N ILE A 238 1.54 20.90 -3.21
CA ILE A 238 1.30 19.52 -3.67
C ILE A 238 2.25 18.60 -2.92
N ARG A 239 1.68 17.61 -2.17
CA ARG A 239 2.44 16.61 -1.41
C ARG A 239 3.39 17.16 -0.34
N CYS A 240 3.10 18.29 0.27
CA CYS A 240 3.82 18.74 1.47
C CYS A 240 3.68 17.77 2.64
N ASN A 241 2.63 16.94 2.65
CA ASN A 241 2.36 15.93 3.65
C ASN A 241 3.15 14.61 3.46
N ALA A 242 4.24 14.63 2.70
CA ALA A 242 5.11 13.45 2.56
C ALA A 242 5.85 13.05 3.86
N GLY A 243 5.54 13.72 4.97
CA GLY A 243 6.02 13.46 6.32
C GLY A 243 5.00 13.91 7.37
N SER A 244 5.38 13.95 8.64
CA SER A 244 4.51 14.34 9.75
C SER A 244 4.32 15.87 9.90
N GLU A 245 4.99 16.68 9.10
CA GLU A 245 5.12 18.13 9.34
C GLU A 245 3.80 18.88 9.18
N VAL A 246 2.98 18.54 8.19
CA VAL A 246 1.65 19.14 7.98
C VAL A 246 0.74 18.83 9.18
N GLY A 247 0.72 17.58 9.66
CA GLY A 247 -0.07 17.19 10.83
C GLY A 247 0.35 17.96 12.08
N LYS A 248 1.66 18.13 12.32
CA LYS A 248 2.19 18.94 13.44
C LYS A 248 1.78 20.41 13.31
N ALA A 249 1.86 20.98 12.12
CA ALA A 249 1.47 22.37 11.86
C ALA A 249 -0.03 22.59 12.13
N MET A 250 -0.89 21.65 11.73
CA MET A 250 -2.33 21.70 12.02
C MET A 250 -2.62 21.57 13.53
N GLN A 251 -1.92 20.68 14.24
CA GLN A 251 -2.02 20.59 15.72
C GLN A 251 -1.61 21.89 16.39
N GLN A 252 -0.64 22.61 15.86
CA GLN A 252 -0.22 23.95 16.30
C GLN A 252 -1.16 25.06 15.85
N LYS A 253 -2.27 24.72 15.17
CA LYS A 253 -3.25 25.67 14.64
C LYS A 253 -2.67 26.69 13.66
N LEU A 254 -1.64 26.30 12.91
CA LEU A 254 -1.15 27.10 11.79
C LEU A 254 -2.20 27.15 10.67
N PRO A 255 -2.25 28.26 9.89
CA PRO A 255 -3.34 28.52 8.95
C PRO A 255 -3.21 27.69 7.65
N ILE A 256 -3.20 26.36 7.79
CA ILE A 256 -3.15 25.43 6.66
C ILE A 256 -4.25 24.37 6.78
N GLY A 257 -4.71 23.86 5.63
CA GLY A 257 -5.73 22.81 5.57
C GLY A 257 -5.58 21.98 4.31
N TYR A 258 -6.26 20.84 4.27
CA TYR A 258 -6.34 19.96 3.09
C TYR A 258 -7.51 20.39 2.21
N LEU A 259 -7.31 20.43 0.89
CA LEU A 259 -8.42 20.44 -0.05
C LEU A 259 -9.03 19.05 -0.13
N ASP A 260 -10.34 18.97 0.03
CA ASP A 260 -11.07 17.73 -0.20
C ASP A 260 -11.21 17.51 -1.72
N THR A 261 -10.37 16.62 -2.24
CA THR A 261 -10.32 16.34 -3.68
C THR A 261 -11.21 15.18 -4.09
N GLU A 262 -11.84 14.49 -3.16
CA GLU A 262 -12.70 13.33 -3.46
C GLU A 262 -14.01 13.73 -4.13
N GLU A 263 -14.50 14.93 -3.82
CA GLU A 263 -15.72 15.50 -4.42
C GLU A 263 -15.45 16.22 -5.75
N TRP A 264 -14.20 16.27 -6.20
CA TRP A 264 -13.87 16.93 -7.45
C TRP A 264 -14.24 16.05 -8.65
N LYS A 265 -14.31 16.67 -9.84
CA LYS A 265 -14.70 16.03 -11.10
C LYS A 265 -13.90 14.73 -11.38
N GLU A 266 -12.62 14.76 -11.08
CA GLU A 266 -11.70 13.64 -11.31
C GLU A 266 -11.83 12.51 -10.27
N GLY A 267 -12.53 12.78 -9.18
CA GLY A 267 -12.76 11.86 -8.06
C GLY A 267 -11.52 11.61 -7.22
N GLY A 268 -11.70 10.78 -6.19
CA GLY A 268 -10.62 10.31 -5.32
C GLY A 268 -9.79 9.22 -5.98
N SER A 269 -8.59 9.01 -5.46
CA SER A 269 -7.76 7.86 -5.84
C SER A 269 -7.33 7.04 -4.63
N SER A 270 -7.01 5.77 -4.86
CA SER A 270 -6.46 4.88 -3.83
C SER A 270 -5.15 4.28 -4.28
N SER A 271 -4.26 4.02 -3.34
CA SER A 271 -2.98 3.37 -3.62
C SER A 271 -2.66 2.26 -2.63
N ALA A 272 -1.83 1.32 -3.04
CA ALA A 272 -1.30 0.28 -2.15
C ALA A 272 -0.29 0.84 -1.14
N ALA A 273 0.17 2.08 -1.28
CA ALA A 273 1.21 2.69 -0.45
C ALA A 273 2.41 1.72 -0.27
N GLY A 274 2.81 1.44 0.99
CA GLY A 274 3.82 0.42 1.33
C GLY A 274 3.27 -1.00 1.46
N GLY A 275 1.97 -1.20 1.20
CA GLY A 275 1.23 -2.43 1.52
C GLY A 275 1.17 -3.44 0.39
N THR A 276 2.32 -3.92 -0.07
CA THR A 276 2.39 -5.04 -1.01
C THR A 276 3.26 -6.16 -0.48
N LEU A 277 2.96 -7.39 -0.90
CA LEU A 277 3.58 -8.61 -0.43
C LEU A 277 4.03 -9.45 -1.62
N GLY A 278 5.27 -9.93 -1.59
CA GLY A 278 5.86 -10.82 -2.59
C GLY A 278 6.53 -12.02 -1.94
N PHE A 279 6.58 -13.11 -2.69
CA PHE A 279 7.24 -14.36 -2.32
C PHE A 279 8.50 -14.54 -3.17
N PRO A 280 9.71 -14.44 -2.59
CA PRO A 280 10.96 -14.57 -3.34
C PRO A 280 11.18 -15.99 -3.88
N THR A 281 11.76 -16.08 -5.09
CA THR A 281 12.22 -17.37 -5.63
C THR A 281 13.27 -18.00 -4.70
N ARG A 282 13.30 -19.32 -4.59
CA ARG A 282 14.28 -20.06 -3.76
C ARG A 282 14.27 -19.60 -2.29
N ALA A 283 13.10 -19.24 -1.73
CA ALA A 283 12.96 -18.92 -0.32
C ALA A 283 13.48 -20.09 0.54
N PRO A 284 14.34 -19.85 1.55
CA PRO A 284 14.91 -20.93 2.40
C PRO A 284 13.85 -21.73 3.15
N HIS A 285 12.76 -21.07 3.58
CA HIS A 285 11.70 -21.65 4.39
C HIS A 285 10.32 -21.45 3.71
N PRO A 286 10.06 -22.13 2.57
CA PRO A 286 8.88 -21.85 1.74
C PRO A 286 7.56 -22.20 2.43
N ASN A 287 7.55 -23.17 3.34
CA ASN A 287 6.34 -23.53 4.08
C ASN A 287 6.08 -22.53 5.23
N ALA A 288 7.12 -22.06 5.91
CA ALA A 288 6.99 -20.97 6.89
C ALA A 288 6.50 -19.69 6.23
N ALA A 289 7.00 -19.36 5.04
CA ALA A 289 6.50 -18.26 4.21
C ALA A 289 5.01 -18.43 3.89
N LYS A 290 4.59 -19.61 3.46
CA LYS A 290 3.19 -19.93 3.16
C LYS A 290 2.29 -19.73 4.39
N VAL A 291 2.68 -20.25 5.54
CA VAL A 291 1.92 -20.09 6.80
C VAL A 291 1.86 -18.62 7.20
N PHE A 292 2.97 -17.89 7.11
CA PHE A 292 3.01 -16.46 7.42
C PHE A 292 2.13 -15.63 6.48
N ILE A 293 2.21 -15.83 5.17
CA ILE A 293 1.41 -15.11 4.16
C ILE A 293 -0.09 -15.29 4.44
N ASN A 294 -0.54 -16.52 4.73
CA ASN A 294 -1.93 -16.77 5.05
C ASN A 294 -2.35 -16.11 6.36
N TRP A 295 -1.53 -16.19 7.42
CA TRP A 295 -1.82 -15.51 8.67
C TRP A 295 -1.83 -13.98 8.49
N PHE A 296 -0.83 -13.44 7.80
CA PHE A 296 -0.72 -11.99 7.59
C PHE A 296 -1.91 -11.43 6.80
N LEU A 297 -2.38 -12.16 5.78
CA LEU A 297 -3.55 -11.79 4.99
C LEU A 297 -4.88 -12.16 5.63
N SER A 298 -4.90 -12.94 6.72
CA SER A 298 -6.11 -13.25 7.47
C SER A 298 -6.71 -12.02 8.16
N ARG A 299 -7.93 -12.16 8.67
CA ARG A 299 -8.57 -11.14 9.50
C ARG A 299 -7.70 -10.74 10.70
N GLU A 300 -7.08 -11.73 11.35
CA GLU A 300 -6.19 -11.52 12.50
C GLU A 300 -4.98 -10.69 12.13
N GLY A 301 -4.22 -11.07 11.11
CA GLY A 301 -3.01 -10.38 10.68
C GLY A 301 -3.29 -8.95 10.18
N GLN A 302 -4.34 -8.77 9.39
CA GLN A 302 -4.73 -7.44 8.90
C GLN A 302 -5.28 -6.54 9.99
N THR A 303 -5.94 -7.10 11.02
CA THR A 303 -6.33 -6.34 12.21
C THR A 303 -5.09 -5.93 13.02
N ALA A 304 -4.10 -6.81 13.17
CA ALA A 304 -2.85 -6.46 13.84
C ALA A 304 -2.12 -5.30 13.12
N LEU A 305 -2.10 -5.32 11.77
CA LEU A 305 -1.54 -4.24 10.97
C LEU A 305 -2.25 -2.90 11.21
N GLN A 306 -3.59 -2.88 11.26
CA GLN A 306 -4.34 -1.64 11.51
C GLN A 306 -4.18 -1.11 12.94
N LYS A 307 -3.97 -1.99 13.93
CA LYS A 307 -3.73 -1.61 15.33
C LYS A 307 -2.35 -1.01 15.60
N LEU A 308 -1.51 -0.84 14.60
CA LEU A 308 -0.26 -0.07 14.77
C LEU A 308 -0.54 1.38 15.20
N GLY A 309 -1.76 1.87 14.91
CA GLY A 309 -2.16 3.23 15.27
C GLY A 309 -1.58 4.29 14.33
N ARG A 310 -2.01 5.54 14.57
CA ARG A 310 -1.55 6.69 13.77
C ARG A 310 -0.10 7.03 14.11
N PRO A 311 0.74 7.45 13.15
CA PRO A 311 0.42 7.65 11.72
C PRO A 311 0.56 6.39 10.85
N ASP A 312 0.89 5.23 11.44
CA ASP A 312 1.33 4.03 10.71
C ASP A 312 0.17 3.07 10.34
N ALA A 313 -1.04 3.38 10.80
CA ALA A 313 -2.24 2.60 10.48
C ALA A 313 -2.71 2.87 9.06
N HIS A 314 -2.50 1.89 8.21
CA HIS A 314 -2.96 1.93 6.82
C HIS A 314 -4.28 1.19 6.64
N ASN A 315 -5.08 1.63 5.66
CA ASN A 315 -6.36 1.02 5.35
C ASN A 315 -6.17 -0.34 4.65
N SER A 316 -6.33 -1.43 5.37
CA SER A 316 -6.33 -2.77 4.78
C SER A 316 -7.40 -2.89 3.70
N ARG A 317 -7.12 -3.66 2.63
CA ARG A 317 -8.12 -4.03 1.62
C ARG A 317 -9.19 -4.99 2.14
N ARG A 318 -9.02 -5.60 3.32
CA ARG A 318 -10.12 -6.38 3.93
C ARG A 318 -11.25 -5.46 4.38
N ILE A 319 -12.48 -5.80 3.98
CA ILE A 319 -13.68 -5.03 4.34
C ILE A 319 -14.39 -5.56 5.59
N ASP A 320 -14.01 -6.73 6.08
CA ASP A 320 -14.60 -7.41 7.23
C ASP A 320 -13.86 -7.14 8.55
N ILE A 321 -13.03 -6.10 8.59
CA ILE A 321 -12.33 -5.62 9.79
C ILE A 321 -12.65 -4.15 10.06
N ALA A 322 -12.65 -3.77 11.34
CA ALA A 322 -12.89 -2.38 11.76
C ALA A 322 -11.82 -1.43 11.20
N LYS A 323 -12.21 -0.18 10.94
CA LYS A 323 -11.35 0.87 10.37
C LYS A 323 -11.09 2.03 11.33
N ASP A 324 -11.51 1.91 12.59
CA ASP A 324 -11.49 3.02 13.57
C ASP A 324 -10.09 3.56 13.84
N GLU A 325 -9.08 2.68 13.79
CA GLU A 325 -7.67 3.04 14.02
C GLU A 325 -7.00 3.67 12.78
N VAL A 326 -7.61 3.54 11.61
CA VAL A 326 -7.08 4.11 10.37
C VAL A 326 -7.31 5.61 10.37
N ASP A 327 -6.30 6.39 9.96
CA ASP A 327 -6.45 7.83 9.75
C ASP A 327 -7.57 8.12 8.74
N GLU A 328 -8.41 9.12 9.01
CA GLU A 328 -9.54 9.46 8.14
C GLU A 328 -9.11 9.76 6.70
N PHE A 329 -7.95 10.39 6.51
CA PHE A 329 -7.39 10.65 5.18
C PHE A 329 -6.90 9.41 4.42
N ASN A 330 -6.73 8.28 5.12
CA ASN A 330 -6.36 7.01 4.52
C ASN A 330 -7.57 6.10 4.28
N ARG A 331 -8.73 6.42 4.85
CA ARG A 331 -9.94 5.61 4.69
C ARG A 331 -10.52 5.78 3.30
N LEU A 332 -11.10 4.70 2.78
CA LEU A 332 -11.99 4.76 1.63
C LEU A 332 -13.43 4.86 2.14
N GLU A 333 -14.17 5.83 1.65
CA GLU A 333 -15.57 6.01 2.00
C GLU A 333 -16.45 4.97 1.29
N SER A 334 -17.40 4.41 2.05
CA SER A 334 -18.34 3.45 1.50
C SER A 334 -19.22 4.09 0.42
N GLY A 335 -19.37 3.41 -0.71
CA GLY A 335 -20.17 3.90 -1.83
C GLY A 335 -19.47 4.87 -2.79
N LYS A 336 -18.30 5.39 -2.45
CA LYS A 336 -17.47 6.19 -3.38
C LYS A 336 -16.63 5.28 -4.27
N LYS A 337 -16.44 5.71 -5.51
CA LYS A 337 -15.51 5.06 -6.45
C LYS A 337 -14.16 5.79 -6.42
N TYR A 338 -13.10 5.00 -6.31
CA TYR A 338 -11.73 5.50 -6.31
C TYR A 338 -10.99 5.01 -7.55
N PHE A 339 -10.16 5.89 -8.11
CA PHE A 339 -9.20 5.50 -9.15
C PHE A 339 -8.10 4.66 -8.49
N ASP A 340 -8.18 3.31 -8.66
CA ASP A 340 -7.27 2.38 -7.98
C ASP A 340 -5.91 2.32 -8.67
N LEU A 341 -4.94 3.03 -8.10
CA LEU A 341 -3.57 3.08 -8.58
C LEU A 341 -2.79 1.76 -8.42
N ALA A 342 -3.36 0.78 -7.69
CA ALA A 342 -2.74 -0.53 -7.54
C ALA A 342 -3.00 -1.47 -8.73
N LYS A 343 -3.74 -1.04 -9.75
CA LYS A 343 -3.96 -1.83 -10.96
C LYS A 343 -2.67 -2.01 -11.75
N PRO A 344 -2.46 -3.20 -12.37
CA PRO A 344 -1.23 -3.50 -13.10
C PRO A 344 -0.89 -2.50 -14.22
N GLU A 345 -1.89 -2.01 -14.94
CA GLU A 345 -1.74 -1.07 -16.04
C GLU A 345 -1.15 0.28 -15.65
N TYR A 346 -1.15 0.62 -14.36
CA TYR A 346 -0.64 1.90 -13.86
C TYR A 346 0.74 1.79 -13.19
N GLN A 347 1.38 0.61 -13.20
CA GLN A 347 2.63 0.40 -12.46
C GLN A 347 3.89 0.87 -13.19
N ASP A 348 3.86 1.00 -14.52
CA ASP A 348 5.01 1.55 -15.25
C ASP A 348 5.05 3.07 -15.15
N LEU A 349 5.95 3.58 -14.32
CA LEU A 349 6.16 5.01 -14.13
C LEU A 349 7.16 5.62 -15.13
N SER A 350 7.77 4.84 -15.99
CA SER A 350 8.79 5.31 -16.96
C SER A 350 8.30 6.45 -17.85
N PRO A 351 7.08 6.40 -18.45
CA PRO A 351 6.57 7.49 -19.26
C PRO A 351 6.31 8.77 -18.46
N ILE A 352 5.94 8.62 -17.18
CA ILE A 352 5.71 9.77 -16.29
C ILE A 352 7.03 10.49 -16.01
N PHE A 353 8.06 9.76 -15.60
CA PHE A 353 9.37 10.34 -15.31
C PHE A 353 10.02 10.96 -16.55
N LYS A 354 9.81 10.37 -17.73
CA LYS A 354 10.26 10.95 -18.98
C LYS A 354 9.58 12.30 -19.21
N LEU A 355 8.26 12.35 -19.14
CA LEU A 355 7.48 13.59 -19.30
C LEU A 355 7.91 14.66 -18.30
N VAL A 356 8.01 14.28 -17.01
CA VAL A 356 8.39 15.23 -15.94
C VAL A 356 9.77 15.84 -16.21
N LYS A 357 10.74 15.03 -16.63
CA LYS A 357 12.10 15.52 -16.98
C LYS A 357 12.09 16.48 -18.18
N GLU A 358 11.19 16.28 -19.14
CA GLU A 358 11.05 17.13 -20.32
C GLU A 358 10.45 18.49 -19.99
N VAL A 359 9.52 18.55 -19.03
CA VAL A 359 8.77 19.77 -18.72
C VAL A 359 9.36 20.61 -17.58
N LEU A 360 10.18 20.00 -16.72
CA LEU A 360 10.87 20.73 -15.66
C LEU A 360 11.92 21.67 -16.27
N PRO A 361 12.02 22.93 -15.75
CA PRO A 361 13.08 23.83 -16.14
C PRO A 361 14.46 23.18 -15.95
N GLN A 362 15.25 23.14 -17.00
CA GLN A 362 16.64 22.71 -16.87
C GLN A 362 17.37 23.73 -15.98
N LYS A 363 18.01 23.22 -14.92
CA LYS A 363 18.80 24.04 -13.99
C LYS A 363 20.09 24.48 -14.64
#